data_402bd91bce6eee99b7b79a54f79d3f2d
#
_entry.id   402bd91bce6eee99b7b79a54f79d3f2d
#
_cell.length_a   1.000
_cell.length_b   1.000
_cell.length_c   1.000
_cell.angle_alpha   90.00
_cell.angle_beta   90.00
_cell.angle_gamma   90.00
#
_symmetry.space_group_name_H-M   'P 1'
#
loop_
_entity.id
_entity.type
_entity.pdbx_description
1 polymer ?
#
loop_
_entity_poly.entity_id
_entity_poly.type
_entity_poly.pdbx_seq_one_letter_code
_entity_poly.pdbx_strand_id
1 'polypeptide(L)'
;MGSVLSYSGLSTKIRAMQSRLVTDEQLEEIVQLPNVPQVTAYLKRTPEYQNIWSGLDENDLHRGQIEKLLKKSIFLNFSRLYHFANQEQRTFLSLYSKRYEIRVLKEIMTNLFDHRDTDPVDISPYRDFFRHHSKLDIDRLTACTNMDEFIAALKGNDFFIPLSQVNERGNATLFDFGMALDLSYFSQIWNCLLYTSPSPR
;
A
#
# COMPACT_ATOMS: atom_id res chain seq x y z
N MET A 1 18.22 -24.25 -10.53
CA MET A 1 17.62 -23.67 -11.77
C MET A 1 16.10 -23.43 -11.69
N GLY A 2 15.40 -23.90 -10.65
CA GLY A 2 13.94 -23.75 -10.54
C GLY A 2 13.43 -22.33 -10.30
N SER A 3 14.15 -21.48 -9.57
CA SER A 3 13.63 -20.17 -9.14
C SER A 3 13.51 -19.12 -10.25
N VAL A 4 14.45 -19.03 -11.18
CA VAL A 4 14.43 -18.03 -12.26
C VAL A 4 13.28 -18.31 -13.24
N LEU A 5 13.08 -19.56 -13.63
CA LEU A 5 11.95 -19.95 -14.49
C LEU A 5 10.61 -19.79 -13.79
N SER A 6 10.54 -20.05 -12.47
CA SER A 6 9.34 -19.86 -11.66
C SER A 6 8.83 -18.41 -11.70
N TYR A 7 9.74 -17.42 -11.70
CA TYR A 7 9.36 -15.99 -11.71
C TYR A 7 9.22 -15.37 -13.11
N SER A 8 9.59 -16.09 -14.19
CA SER A 8 9.53 -15.54 -15.55
C SER A 8 8.13 -15.10 -15.98
N GLY A 9 7.11 -15.90 -15.65
CA GLY A 9 5.72 -15.58 -15.95
C GLY A 9 5.24 -14.34 -15.19
N LEU A 10 5.55 -14.23 -13.89
CA LEU A 10 5.20 -13.07 -13.08
C LEU A 10 5.92 -11.80 -13.59
N SER A 11 7.20 -11.91 -13.93
CA SER A 11 7.98 -10.81 -14.51
C SER A 11 7.40 -10.34 -15.85
N THR A 12 6.99 -11.25 -16.71
CA THR A 12 6.33 -10.93 -17.98
C THR A 12 4.99 -10.23 -17.73
N LYS A 13 4.21 -10.71 -16.76
CA LYS A 13 2.95 -10.06 -16.35
C LYS A 13 3.18 -8.63 -15.85
N ILE A 14 4.19 -8.42 -15.00
CA ILE A 14 4.54 -7.09 -14.48
C ILE A 14 4.95 -6.16 -15.62
N ARG A 15 5.80 -6.60 -16.55
CA ARG A 15 6.21 -5.81 -17.71
C ARG A 15 5.02 -5.43 -18.61
N ALA A 16 4.10 -6.37 -18.84
CA ALA A 16 2.87 -6.10 -19.59
C ALA A 16 1.94 -5.11 -18.87
N MET A 17 1.96 -5.06 -17.53
CA MET A 17 1.23 -4.05 -16.75
C MET A 17 1.95 -2.70 -16.80
N GLN A 18 3.28 -2.69 -16.69
CA GLN A 18 4.08 -1.47 -16.80
C GLN A 18 3.92 -0.76 -18.14
N SER A 19 3.85 -1.51 -19.26
CA SER A 19 3.65 -0.93 -20.60
C SER A 19 2.30 -0.24 -20.80
N ARG A 20 1.38 -0.36 -19.83
CA ARG A 20 0.06 0.29 -19.83
C ARG A 20 0.02 1.56 -19.01
N LEU A 21 1.06 1.82 -18.21
CA LEU A 21 1.17 3.05 -17.42
C LEU A 21 1.49 4.23 -18.32
N VAL A 22 1.28 5.43 -17.77
CA VAL A 22 1.69 6.68 -18.39
C VAL A 22 3.21 6.68 -18.58
N THR A 23 3.69 7.04 -19.77
CA THR A 23 5.12 7.22 -20.08
C THR A 23 5.62 8.59 -19.62
N ASP A 24 6.94 8.79 -19.61
CA ASP A 24 7.55 10.07 -19.24
C ASP A 24 7.10 11.20 -20.19
N GLU A 25 7.02 10.93 -21.50
CA GLU A 25 6.54 11.87 -22.49
C GLU A 25 5.06 12.24 -22.25
N GLN A 26 4.23 11.25 -21.90
CA GLN A 26 2.83 11.49 -21.56
C GLN A 26 2.68 12.26 -20.23
N LEU A 27 3.59 12.07 -19.28
CA LEU A 27 3.63 12.90 -18.06
C LEU A 27 3.94 14.35 -18.37
N GLU A 28 4.89 14.62 -19.27
CA GLU A 28 5.19 15.97 -19.76
C GLU A 28 3.98 16.62 -20.45
N GLU A 29 3.23 15.87 -21.25
CA GLU A 29 1.98 16.35 -21.85
C GLU A 29 0.93 16.68 -20.78
N ILE A 30 0.75 15.82 -19.77
CA ILE A 30 -0.22 16.02 -18.68
C ILE A 30 0.11 17.28 -17.87
N VAL A 31 1.39 17.57 -17.62
CA VAL A 31 1.82 18.77 -16.88
C VAL A 31 1.45 20.06 -17.60
N GLN A 32 1.33 20.04 -18.94
CA GLN A 32 0.94 21.21 -19.75
C GLN A 32 -0.59 21.42 -19.78
N LEU A 33 -1.38 20.49 -19.26
CA LEU A 33 -2.84 20.61 -19.29
C LEU A 33 -3.31 21.70 -18.31
N PRO A 34 -4.24 22.59 -18.74
CA PRO A 34 -4.59 23.80 -17.99
C PRO A 34 -5.45 23.57 -16.75
N ASN A 35 -6.13 22.41 -16.66
CA ASN A 35 -7.08 22.16 -15.57
C ASN A 35 -7.30 20.67 -15.28
N VAL A 36 -7.88 20.41 -14.10
CA VAL A 36 -8.14 19.07 -13.59
C VAL A 36 -9.06 18.22 -14.50
N PRO A 37 -10.17 18.74 -15.08
CA PRO A 37 -10.99 17.96 -16.01
C PRO A 37 -10.21 17.45 -17.24
N GLN A 38 -9.31 18.23 -17.79
CA GLN A 38 -8.50 17.79 -18.95
C GLN A 38 -7.48 16.72 -18.55
N VAL A 39 -6.86 16.85 -17.36
CA VAL A 39 -6.00 15.79 -16.80
C VAL A 39 -6.80 14.49 -16.61
N THR A 40 -8.01 14.58 -16.07
CA THR A 40 -8.89 13.42 -15.89
C THR A 40 -9.26 12.78 -17.22
N ALA A 41 -9.65 13.59 -18.22
CA ALA A 41 -9.99 13.10 -19.54
C ALA A 41 -8.80 12.40 -20.22
N TYR A 42 -7.58 12.91 -20.01
CA TYR A 42 -6.36 12.27 -20.49
C TYR A 42 -6.14 10.90 -19.82
N LEU A 43 -6.17 10.85 -18.49
CA LEU A 43 -5.98 9.62 -17.72
C LEU A 43 -7.06 8.56 -18.01
N LYS A 44 -8.29 8.95 -18.27
CA LYS A 44 -9.38 8.04 -18.70
C LYS A 44 -9.06 7.28 -19.99
N ARG A 45 -8.27 7.86 -20.88
CA ARG A 45 -7.83 7.21 -22.14
C ARG A 45 -6.67 6.27 -21.94
N THR A 46 -5.94 6.40 -20.84
CA THR A 46 -4.79 5.54 -20.52
C THR A 46 -5.29 4.14 -20.14
N PRO A 47 -4.83 3.08 -20.82
CA PRO A 47 -5.38 1.72 -20.66
C PRO A 47 -5.39 1.19 -19.22
N GLU A 48 -4.41 1.58 -18.41
CA GLU A 48 -4.32 1.12 -17.02
C GLU A 48 -5.39 1.73 -16.13
N TYR A 49 -5.79 2.96 -16.41
CA TYR A 49 -6.70 3.70 -15.53
C TYR A 49 -8.16 3.67 -15.97
N GLN A 50 -8.48 3.12 -17.13
CA GLN A 50 -9.87 3.13 -17.66
C GLN A 50 -10.92 2.62 -16.68
N ASN A 51 -10.59 1.59 -15.90
CA ASN A 51 -11.56 0.92 -15.02
C ASN A 51 -11.78 1.65 -13.68
N ILE A 52 -10.94 2.61 -13.30
CA ILE A 52 -11.09 3.31 -12.00
C ILE A 52 -12.08 4.47 -12.07
N TRP A 53 -12.48 4.90 -13.26
CA TRP A 53 -13.35 6.05 -13.51
C TRP A 53 -14.82 5.69 -13.71
N SER A 54 -15.20 4.42 -13.58
CA SER A 54 -16.56 3.95 -13.93
C SER A 54 -17.63 4.74 -13.18
N GLY A 55 -18.52 5.37 -13.94
CA GLY A 55 -19.65 6.14 -13.41
C GLY A 55 -19.31 7.53 -12.88
N LEU A 56 -18.08 8.03 -13.12
CA LEU A 56 -17.66 9.37 -12.67
C LEU A 56 -17.58 10.35 -13.83
N ASP A 57 -18.14 11.57 -13.65
CA ASP A 57 -17.96 12.68 -14.57
C ASP A 57 -16.64 13.41 -14.26
N GLU A 58 -15.86 13.71 -15.29
CA GLU A 58 -14.58 14.43 -15.14
C GLU A 58 -14.72 15.86 -14.62
N ASN A 59 -15.89 16.48 -14.86
CA ASN A 59 -16.14 17.85 -14.42
C ASN A 59 -16.46 17.94 -12.93
N ASP A 60 -16.91 16.85 -12.33
CA ASP A 60 -17.25 16.78 -10.92
C ASP A 60 -16.07 16.36 -10.02
N LEU A 61 -14.95 15.96 -10.66
CA LEU A 61 -13.77 15.47 -9.93
C LEU A 61 -12.82 16.61 -9.58
N HIS A 62 -12.51 16.74 -8.29
CA HIS A 62 -11.41 17.56 -7.83
C HIS A 62 -10.12 16.74 -7.64
N ARG A 63 -8.97 17.42 -7.54
CA ARG A 63 -7.63 16.82 -7.43
C ARG A 63 -7.56 15.69 -6.38
N GLY A 64 -8.08 15.90 -5.18
CA GLY A 64 -8.01 14.90 -4.10
C GLY A 64 -8.74 13.59 -4.44
N GLN A 65 -9.86 13.67 -5.17
CA GLN A 65 -10.59 12.47 -5.64
C GLN A 65 -9.79 11.70 -6.70
N ILE A 66 -9.12 12.41 -7.60
CA ILE A 66 -8.24 11.80 -8.61
C ILE A 66 -7.09 11.08 -7.93
N GLU A 67 -6.43 11.71 -6.96
CA GLU A 67 -5.35 11.09 -6.19
C GLU A 67 -5.80 9.82 -5.46
N LYS A 68 -7.02 9.80 -4.90
CA LYS A 68 -7.61 8.61 -4.29
C LYS A 68 -7.84 7.49 -5.29
N LEU A 69 -8.38 7.80 -6.48
CA LEU A 69 -8.61 6.83 -7.54
C LEU A 69 -7.28 6.24 -8.06
N LEU A 70 -6.27 7.08 -8.25
CA LEU A 70 -4.93 6.62 -8.63
C LEU A 70 -4.28 5.74 -7.55
N LYS A 71 -4.43 6.09 -6.27
CA LYS A 71 -4.01 5.22 -5.16
C LYS A 71 -4.74 3.87 -5.21
N LYS A 72 -6.04 3.86 -5.44
CA LYS A 72 -6.84 2.63 -5.59
C LYS A 72 -6.33 1.75 -6.72
N SER A 73 -5.87 2.32 -7.85
CA SER A 73 -5.34 1.56 -8.98
C SER A 73 -4.13 0.70 -8.60
N ILE A 74 -3.28 1.17 -7.68
CA ILE A 74 -2.12 0.42 -7.18
C ILE A 74 -2.59 -0.90 -6.54
N PHE A 75 -3.62 -0.85 -5.70
CA PHE A 75 -4.15 -2.01 -5.00
C PHE A 75 -4.89 -2.98 -5.92
N LEU A 76 -5.58 -2.45 -6.95
CA LEU A 76 -6.16 -3.29 -8.01
C LEU A 76 -5.06 -4.04 -8.77
N ASN A 77 -3.92 -3.41 -9.02
CA ASN A 77 -2.77 -4.05 -9.66
C ASN A 77 -2.15 -5.13 -8.78
N PHE A 78 -2.02 -4.90 -7.49
CA PHE A 78 -1.61 -5.94 -6.55
C PHE A 78 -2.57 -7.14 -6.58
N SER A 79 -3.87 -6.91 -6.54
CA SER A 79 -4.88 -7.99 -6.62
C SER A 79 -4.76 -8.79 -7.92
N ARG A 80 -4.51 -8.13 -9.06
CA ARG A 80 -4.26 -8.80 -10.35
C ARG A 80 -3.00 -9.67 -10.30
N LEU A 81 -1.92 -9.19 -9.65
CA LEU A 81 -0.69 -9.96 -9.47
C LEU A 81 -0.91 -11.17 -8.56
N TYR A 82 -1.67 -11.00 -7.46
CA TYR A 82 -2.04 -12.11 -6.57
C TYR A 82 -2.81 -13.22 -7.30
N HIS A 83 -3.75 -12.86 -8.17
CA HIS A 83 -4.50 -13.86 -8.95
C HIS A 83 -3.61 -14.64 -9.90
N PHE A 84 -2.59 -14.01 -10.47
CA PHE A 84 -1.66 -14.62 -11.40
C PHE A 84 -0.55 -15.42 -10.71
N ALA A 85 -0.19 -15.05 -9.50
CA ALA A 85 0.95 -15.59 -8.75
C ALA A 85 0.65 -16.98 -8.17
N ASN A 86 1.68 -17.85 -8.15
CA ASN A 86 1.67 -19.10 -7.41
C ASN A 86 1.84 -18.87 -5.90
N GLN A 87 1.79 -19.93 -5.08
CA GLN A 87 1.83 -19.82 -3.61
C GLN A 87 3.10 -19.14 -3.09
N GLU A 88 4.26 -19.49 -3.61
CA GLU A 88 5.55 -18.90 -3.21
C GLU A 88 5.60 -17.41 -3.54
N GLN A 89 5.18 -17.06 -4.76
CA GLN A 89 5.10 -15.68 -5.22
C GLN A 89 4.09 -14.85 -4.42
N ARG A 90 2.96 -15.43 -4.02
CA ARG A 90 1.98 -14.78 -3.14
C ARG A 90 2.55 -14.49 -1.76
N THR A 91 3.36 -15.38 -1.21
CA THR A 91 4.07 -15.14 0.06
C THR A 91 4.97 -13.92 -0.04
N PHE A 92 5.75 -13.81 -1.12
CA PHE A 92 6.58 -12.64 -1.37
C PHE A 92 5.74 -11.36 -1.58
N LEU A 93 4.67 -11.42 -2.39
CA LEU A 93 3.79 -10.28 -2.62
C LEU A 93 3.11 -9.82 -1.32
N SER A 94 2.70 -10.76 -0.47
CA SER A 94 2.13 -10.45 0.85
C SER A 94 3.13 -9.70 1.72
N LEU A 95 4.38 -10.17 1.77
CA LEU A 95 5.43 -9.49 2.51
C LEU A 95 5.72 -8.09 1.93
N TYR A 96 5.85 -7.99 0.60
CA TYR A 96 6.10 -6.71 -0.06
C TYR A 96 4.97 -5.69 0.15
N SER A 97 3.71 -6.15 0.22
CA SER A 97 2.55 -5.27 0.43
C SER A 97 2.46 -4.70 1.84
N LYS A 98 3.15 -5.27 2.84
CA LYS A 98 3.19 -4.74 4.22
C LYS A 98 3.70 -3.29 4.30
N ARG A 99 4.49 -2.82 3.33
CA ARG A 99 4.89 -1.40 3.23
C ARG A 99 3.68 -0.45 3.15
N TYR A 100 2.59 -0.90 2.54
CA TYR A 100 1.36 -0.11 2.45
C TYR A 100 0.56 -0.18 3.77
N GLU A 101 0.58 -1.35 4.44
CA GLU A 101 0.04 -1.48 5.79
C GLU A 101 0.73 -0.51 6.75
N ILE A 102 2.07 -0.48 6.74
CA ILE A 102 2.87 0.43 7.56
C ILE A 102 2.54 1.89 7.27
N ARG A 103 2.34 2.26 6.00
CA ARG A 103 1.95 3.63 5.65
C ARG A 103 0.62 4.01 6.32
N VAL A 104 -0.38 3.14 6.26
CA VAL A 104 -1.69 3.38 6.89
C VAL A 104 -1.57 3.40 8.41
N LEU A 105 -0.80 2.48 9.02
CA LEU A 105 -0.54 2.48 10.46
C LEU A 105 0.13 3.79 10.92
N LYS A 106 1.13 4.29 10.18
CA LYS A 106 1.79 5.56 10.47
C LYS A 106 0.82 6.75 10.38
N GLU A 107 -0.08 6.75 9.40
CA GLU A 107 -1.08 7.79 9.22
C GLU A 107 -2.08 7.79 10.41
N ILE A 108 -2.56 6.63 10.83
CA ILE A 108 -3.42 6.50 12.02
C ILE A 108 -2.68 6.96 13.28
N MET A 109 -1.44 6.50 13.50
CA MET A 109 -0.64 6.91 14.65
C MET A 109 -0.40 8.42 14.69
N THR A 110 -0.17 9.06 13.53
CA THR A 110 -0.02 10.52 13.47
C THR A 110 -1.27 11.23 13.98
N ASN A 111 -2.46 10.77 13.59
CA ASN A 111 -3.71 11.35 14.07
C ASN A 111 -3.90 11.16 15.59
N LEU A 112 -3.52 9.98 16.12
CA LEU A 112 -3.61 9.69 17.56
C LEU A 112 -2.64 10.54 18.39
N PHE A 113 -1.42 10.81 17.88
CA PHE A 113 -0.42 11.62 18.57
C PHE A 113 -0.75 13.13 18.53
N ASP A 114 -1.24 13.60 17.41
CA ASP A 114 -1.53 15.04 17.23
C ASP A 114 -2.80 15.47 17.96
N HIS A 115 -3.57 14.55 18.56
CA HIS A 115 -4.88 14.79 19.17
C HIS A 115 -5.78 15.69 18.32
N ARG A 116 -5.58 15.64 17.00
CA ARG A 116 -6.38 16.44 16.09
C ARG A 116 -7.73 15.77 15.95
N ASP A 117 -8.80 16.52 16.15
CA ASP A 117 -10.13 16.26 15.58
C ASP A 117 -10.05 16.38 14.04
N THR A 118 -9.06 15.71 13.46
CA THR A 118 -8.88 15.65 12.01
C THR A 118 -9.85 14.62 11.44
N ASP A 119 -10.27 14.86 10.22
CA ASP A 119 -11.06 13.87 9.48
C ASP A 119 -10.41 12.48 9.63
N PRO A 120 -11.20 11.44 9.86
CA PRO A 120 -10.69 10.08 10.00
C PRO A 120 -9.88 9.70 8.76
N VAL A 121 -8.80 8.94 8.96
CA VAL A 121 -7.94 8.47 7.86
C VAL A 121 -8.81 7.85 6.77
N ASP A 122 -8.73 8.38 5.56
CA ASP A 122 -9.50 7.84 4.44
C ASP A 122 -8.91 6.52 3.96
N ILE A 123 -9.47 5.45 4.48
CA ILE A 123 -9.11 4.06 4.15
C ILE A 123 -9.80 3.53 2.89
N SER A 124 -10.67 4.31 2.25
CA SER A 124 -11.47 3.84 1.11
C SER A 124 -10.63 3.26 -0.05
N PRO A 125 -9.45 3.82 -0.41
CA PRO A 125 -8.61 3.25 -1.46
C PRO A 125 -8.02 1.89 -1.09
N TYR A 126 -7.90 1.58 0.19
CA TYR A 126 -7.18 0.41 0.73
C TYR A 126 -8.11 -0.71 1.20
N ARG A 127 -9.35 -0.39 1.57
CA ARG A 127 -10.28 -1.27 2.29
C ARG A 127 -10.45 -2.64 1.64
N ASP A 128 -10.74 -2.67 0.33
CA ASP A 128 -10.98 -3.92 -0.38
C ASP A 128 -9.71 -4.79 -0.45
N PHE A 129 -8.56 -4.15 -0.67
CA PHE A 129 -7.28 -4.86 -0.72
C PHE A 129 -6.94 -5.47 0.63
N PHE A 130 -7.02 -4.69 1.70
CA PHE A 130 -6.68 -5.17 3.04
C PHE A 130 -7.64 -6.25 3.53
N ARG A 131 -8.93 -6.13 3.24
CA ARG A 131 -9.91 -7.18 3.57
C ARG A 131 -9.53 -8.55 2.98
N HIS A 132 -8.95 -8.59 1.78
CA HIS A 132 -8.65 -9.84 1.08
C HIS A 132 -7.20 -10.32 1.27
N HIS A 133 -6.26 -9.42 1.54
CA HIS A 133 -4.83 -9.71 1.48
C HIS A 133 -4.04 -9.33 2.74
N SER A 134 -4.67 -8.72 3.72
CA SER A 134 -4.06 -8.32 5.00
C SER A 134 -4.74 -9.01 6.18
N LYS A 135 -4.01 -9.08 7.30
CA LYS A 135 -4.53 -9.50 8.61
C LYS A 135 -4.93 -8.31 9.49
N LEU A 136 -4.81 -7.08 8.97
CA LEU A 136 -5.19 -5.87 9.68
C LEU A 136 -6.70 -5.65 9.62
N ASP A 137 -7.31 -5.47 10.77
CA ASP A 137 -8.67 -4.92 10.88
C ASP A 137 -8.59 -3.38 10.89
N ILE A 138 -8.57 -2.81 9.69
CA ILE A 138 -8.41 -1.36 9.53
C ILE A 138 -9.57 -0.59 10.11
N ASP A 139 -10.79 -1.09 10.00
CA ASP A 139 -11.98 -0.42 10.53
C ASP A 139 -11.87 -0.33 12.08
N ARG A 140 -11.36 -1.36 12.74
CA ARG A 140 -11.08 -1.34 14.17
C ARG A 140 -9.93 -0.39 14.54
N LEU A 141 -8.85 -0.39 13.75
CA LEU A 141 -7.68 0.45 14.01
C LEU A 141 -7.99 1.95 13.87
N THR A 142 -8.81 2.33 12.90
CA THR A 142 -9.24 3.73 12.73
C THR A 142 -10.22 4.21 13.78
N ALA A 143 -10.88 3.30 14.51
CA ALA A 143 -11.79 3.63 15.61
C ALA A 143 -11.06 3.81 16.96
N CYS A 144 -9.76 3.51 17.06
CA CYS A 144 -8.99 3.69 18.29
C CYS A 144 -8.82 5.18 18.61
N THR A 145 -8.86 5.51 19.89
CA THR A 145 -8.76 6.89 20.39
C THR A 145 -7.40 7.22 21.01
N ASN A 146 -6.59 6.21 21.30
CA ASN A 146 -5.26 6.34 21.87
C ASN A 146 -4.32 5.22 21.44
N MET A 147 -3.02 5.38 21.72
CA MET A 147 -1.98 4.44 21.29
C MET A 147 -2.10 3.07 21.97
N ASP A 148 -2.54 2.99 23.23
CA ASP A 148 -2.69 1.72 23.94
C ASP A 148 -3.78 0.86 23.31
N GLU A 149 -4.93 1.45 22.99
CA GLU A 149 -6.00 0.79 22.24
C GLU A 149 -5.54 0.35 20.84
N PHE A 150 -4.81 1.22 20.16
CA PHE A 150 -4.29 0.95 18.81
C PHE A 150 -3.33 -0.25 18.84
N ILE A 151 -2.38 -0.28 19.77
CA ILE A 151 -1.45 -1.40 19.94
C ILE A 151 -2.18 -2.67 20.32
N ALA A 152 -3.13 -2.60 21.26
CA ALA A 152 -3.95 -3.74 21.66
C ALA A 152 -4.77 -4.32 20.50
N ALA A 153 -5.26 -3.47 19.58
CA ALA A 153 -5.98 -3.89 18.39
C ALA A 153 -5.11 -4.66 17.39
N LEU A 154 -3.78 -4.49 17.44
CA LEU A 154 -2.80 -5.22 16.62
C LEU A 154 -2.42 -6.59 17.18
N LYS A 155 -2.96 -7.01 18.32
CA LYS A 155 -2.63 -8.29 18.94
C LYS A 155 -2.87 -9.46 17.96
N GLY A 156 -1.83 -10.28 17.80
CA GLY A 156 -1.83 -11.38 16.80
C GLY A 156 -1.33 -10.98 15.41
N ASN A 157 -0.97 -9.72 15.21
CA ASN A 157 -0.31 -9.23 14.01
C ASN A 157 1.20 -9.06 14.23
N ASP A 158 1.99 -9.09 13.14
CA ASP A 158 3.46 -8.97 13.19
C ASP A 158 3.93 -7.60 13.72
N PHE A 159 3.08 -6.58 13.69
CA PHE A 159 3.39 -5.24 14.18
C PHE A 159 3.15 -5.07 15.68
N PHE A 160 2.44 -5.99 16.34
CA PHE A 160 2.12 -5.90 17.77
C PHE A 160 3.37 -5.83 18.65
N ILE A 161 4.28 -6.80 18.50
CA ILE A 161 5.48 -6.90 19.36
C ILE A 161 6.39 -5.67 19.22
N PRO A 162 6.77 -5.24 18.00
CA PRO A 162 7.60 -4.04 17.82
C PRO A 162 7.01 -2.78 18.46
N LEU A 163 5.71 -2.56 18.29
CA LEU A 163 5.05 -1.37 18.85
C LEU A 163 4.87 -1.45 20.36
N SER A 164 4.56 -2.64 20.92
CA SER A 164 4.46 -2.84 22.37
C SER A 164 5.78 -2.55 23.08
N GLN A 165 6.90 -3.04 22.52
CA GLN A 165 8.23 -2.80 23.08
C GLN A 165 8.63 -1.32 23.09
N VAL A 166 8.19 -0.55 22.09
CA VAL A 166 8.41 0.90 22.06
C VAL A 166 7.53 1.59 23.11
N ASN A 167 6.26 1.20 23.21
CA ASN A 167 5.30 1.79 24.14
C ASN A 167 5.69 1.59 25.61
N GLU A 168 6.27 0.43 25.97
CA GLU A 168 6.75 0.12 27.32
C GLU A 168 7.85 1.07 27.82
N ARG A 169 8.53 1.81 26.94
CA ARG A 169 9.57 2.79 27.32
C ARG A 169 8.98 4.04 28.00
N GLY A 170 7.69 4.31 27.83
CA GLY A 170 6.95 5.40 28.48
C GLY A 170 7.22 6.81 27.97
N ASN A 171 8.27 7.02 27.15
CA ASN A 171 8.64 8.31 26.55
C ASN A 171 8.81 8.22 25.03
N ALA A 172 8.16 7.25 24.41
CA ALA A 172 8.26 7.00 22.99
C ALA A 172 7.61 8.12 22.16
N THR A 173 8.30 8.51 21.11
CA THR A 173 7.83 9.50 20.13
C THR A 173 7.18 8.81 18.94
N LEU A 174 6.42 9.55 18.14
CA LEU A 174 5.87 9.05 16.86
C LEU A 174 6.98 8.51 15.95
N PHE A 175 8.16 9.13 15.97
CA PHE A 175 9.32 8.66 15.22
C PHE A 175 9.78 7.26 15.68
N ASP A 176 9.82 7.00 16.98
CA ASP A 176 10.23 5.69 17.54
C ASP A 176 9.28 4.58 17.09
N PHE A 177 7.98 4.81 17.12
CA PHE A 177 6.97 3.87 16.61
C PHE A 177 7.11 3.66 15.10
N GLY A 178 7.30 4.73 14.32
CA GLY A 178 7.52 4.65 12.89
C GLY A 178 8.78 3.85 12.53
N MET A 179 9.86 4.06 13.27
CA MET A 179 11.12 3.34 13.10
C MET A 179 10.98 1.85 13.44
N ALA A 180 10.25 1.52 14.51
CA ALA A 180 10.00 0.12 14.90
C ALA A 180 9.25 -0.65 13.81
N LEU A 181 8.26 -0.03 13.17
CA LEU A 181 7.55 -0.63 12.02
C LEU A 181 8.48 -0.86 10.83
N ASP A 182 9.29 0.14 10.47
CA ASP A 182 10.22 0.03 9.34
C ASP A 182 11.27 -1.05 9.58
N LEU A 183 11.89 -1.08 10.76
CA LEU A 183 12.88 -2.10 11.12
C LEU A 183 12.29 -3.52 11.13
N SER A 184 11.08 -3.67 11.65
CA SER A 184 10.35 -4.95 11.60
C SER A 184 10.14 -5.42 10.16
N TYR A 185 9.72 -4.52 9.28
CA TYR A 185 9.50 -4.80 7.86
C TYR A 185 10.80 -5.21 7.15
N PHE A 186 11.87 -4.43 7.31
CA PHE A 186 13.15 -4.74 6.68
C PHE A 186 13.72 -6.06 7.18
N SER A 187 13.58 -6.37 8.47
CA SER A 187 14.00 -7.66 9.03
C SER A 187 13.23 -8.82 8.40
N GLN A 188 11.93 -8.69 8.19
CA GLN A 188 11.11 -9.72 7.54
C GLN A 188 11.49 -9.91 6.07
N ILE A 189 11.70 -8.83 5.32
CA ILE A 189 12.16 -8.90 3.92
C ILE A 189 13.54 -9.56 3.86
N TRP A 190 14.48 -9.13 4.71
CA TRP A 190 15.83 -9.69 4.75
C TRP A 190 15.81 -11.19 4.99
N ASN A 191 15.06 -11.64 5.99
CA ASN A 191 14.90 -13.06 6.28
C ASN A 191 14.29 -13.81 5.09
N CYS A 192 13.25 -13.29 4.46
CA CYS A 192 12.66 -13.89 3.28
C CYS A 192 13.68 -14.07 2.14
N LEU A 193 14.48 -13.04 1.86
CA LEU A 193 15.51 -13.08 0.82
C LEU A 193 16.64 -14.06 1.14
N LEU A 194 17.08 -14.15 2.39
CA LEU A 194 18.09 -15.11 2.82
C LEU A 194 17.65 -16.56 2.62
N TYR A 195 16.40 -16.87 2.94
CA TYR A 195 15.88 -18.24 2.79
C TYR A 195 15.51 -18.59 1.34
N THR A 196 15.25 -17.59 0.48
CA THR A 196 14.88 -17.81 -0.93
C THR A 196 16.07 -17.70 -1.88
N SER A 197 17.17 -17.08 -1.46
CA SER A 197 18.39 -17.04 -2.26
C SER A 197 19.13 -18.38 -2.14
N PRO A 198 19.45 -19.07 -3.27
CA PRO A 198 20.38 -20.18 -3.22
C PRO A 198 21.72 -19.66 -2.66
N SER A 199 22.17 -20.25 -1.56
CA SER A 199 23.51 -19.97 -0.99
C SER A 199 24.53 -20.04 -2.12
N PRO A 200 25.39 -19.04 -2.32
CA PRO A 200 26.51 -19.18 -3.22
C PRO A 200 27.42 -20.28 -2.65
N ARG A 201 27.52 -21.38 -3.39
CA ARG A 201 28.55 -22.41 -3.15
C ARG A 201 29.88 -21.90 -3.65
#